data_b4ef177e847f4d1a0097bb8aae1b25d3
#
_entry.id   b4ef177e847f4d1a0097bb8aae1b25d3
#
_cell.length_a   1.000
_cell.length_b   1.000
_cell.length_c   1.000
_cell.angle_alpha   90.00
_cell.angle_beta   90.00
_cell.angle_gamma   90.00
#
_symmetry.space_group_name_H-M   'P 1'
#
loop_
_entity.id
_entity.type
_entity.pdbx_description
1 polymer ?
#
loop_
_entity_poly.entity_id
_entity_poly.type
_entity_poly.pdbx_seq_one_letter_code
_entity_poly.pdbx_strand_id
1 'polypeptide(L)'
;MRMPAIRAAMTDWWPVLIGLVILFVPTFYDLLRGSWSTEEQAHGPIILVLSLWLVYRQWPDMMEKSKDRPIAKFGWVLLLFGLLLYVVGRSQQITAFEISSFICIMASVILLKKGARALRVMWFPIFFMLFMIPLPGTVVTMLTMPMKMAVSAVTEQVLFWFGYPIARNGVILQIGQYQLLVADACAGLQTLLTLESLGLFYLNVVRHTSSFRNIALALLIVPISFAANVIRVITLTLVTYYLGDAAGQGFLHGFAGMVLFITALSLILAIDSLLQYIVVKRAKRASSDNMVKL
;
A
#
# COMPACT_ATOMS: atom_id res chain seq x y z
N MET A 1 6.11 -34.02 1.63
CA MET A 1 5.45 -34.59 2.81
C MET A 1 4.69 -33.55 3.64
N ARG A 2 3.74 -32.75 3.08
CA ARG A 2 3.06 -31.66 3.83
C ARG A 2 1.52 -31.64 3.67
N MET A 3 0.93 -32.51 2.86
CA MET A 3 -0.52 -32.51 2.61
C MET A 3 -1.43 -32.98 3.78
N PRO A 4 -1.11 -34.00 4.59
CA PRO A 4 -2.03 -34.44 5.64
C PRO A 4 -2.14 -33.45 6.81
N ALA A 5 -1.06 -32.75 7.15
CA ALA A 5 -1.06 -31.74 8.23
C ALA A 5 -1.90 -30.49 7.84
N ILE A 6 -1.91 -30.10 6.58
CA ILE A 6 -2.71 -28.98 6.09
C ILE A 6 -4.20 -29.35 6.14
N ARG A 7 -4.59 -30.58 5.78
CA ARG A 7 -5.97 -31.05 5.85
C ARG A 7 -6.52 -31.08 7.27
N ALA A 8 -5.76 -31.62 8.24
CA ALA A 8 -6.18 -31.62 9.65
C ALA A 8 -6.32 -30.21 10.23
N ALA A 9 -5.39 -29.32 9.88
CA ALA A 9 -5.49 -27.92 10.28
C ALA A 9 -6.71 -27.21 9.66
N MET A 10 -7.05 -27.49 8.43
CA MET A 10 -8.25 -26.95 7.78
C MET A 10 -9.54 -27.32 8.52
N THR A 11 -9.64 -28.54 9.06
CA THR A 11 -10.82 -28.99 9.78
C THR A 11 -11.10 -28.13 11.04
N ASP A 12 -10.05 -27.73 11.75
CA ASP A 12 -10.18 -26.87 12.94
C ASP A 12 -10.52 -25.41 12.63
N TRP A 13 -10.19 -24.94 11.42
CA TRP A 13 -10.42 -23.55 11.02
C TRP A 13 -11.73 -23.33 10.27
N TRP A 14 -12.36 -24.42 9.79
CA TRP A 14 -13.58 -24.34 8.98
C TRP A 14 -14.74 -23.57 9.64
N PRO A 15 -15.06 -23.78 10.94
CA PRO A 15 -16.13 -23.01 11.56
C PRO A 15 -15.84 -21.51 11.62
N VAL A 16 -14.56 -21.15 11.82
CA VAL A 16 -14.14 -19.75 11.85
C VAL A 16 -14.24 -19.12 10.47
N LEU A 17 -13.80 -19.84 9.43
CA LEU A 17 -13.91 -19.36 8.05
C LEU A 17 -15.35 -19.15 7.64
N ILE A 18 -16.26 -20.08 7.99
CA ILE A 18 -17.69 -19.89 7.74
C ILE A 18 -18.21 -18.66 8.46
N GLY A 19 -17.90 -18.50 9.75
CA GLY A 19 -18.31 -17.33 10.52
C GLY A 19 -17.82 -16.00 9.91
N LEU A 20 -16.56 -15.94 9.49
CA LEU A 20 -15.99 -14.77 8.82
C LEU A 20 -16.69 -14.49 7.48
N VAL A 21 -16.93 -15.51 6.67
CA VAL A 21 -17.62 -15.35 5.39
C VAL A 21 -19.04 -14.82 5.61
N ILE A 22 -19.82 -15.42 6.51
CA ILE A 22 -21.19 -14.97 6.80
C ILE A 22 -21.19 -13.53 7.30
N LEU A 23 -20.24 -13.17 8.17
CA LEU A 23 -20.17 -11.83 8.76
C LEU A 23 -19.77 -10.76 7.74
N PHE A 24 -18.79 -11.04 6.88
CA PHE A 24 -18.18 -10.01 6.02
C PHE A 24 -18.60 -10.03 4.56
N VAL A 25 -19.29 -11.07 4.07
CA VAL A 25 -19.83 -11.08 2.69
C VAL A 25 -20.72 -9.86 2.41
N PRO A 26 -21.64 -9.43 3.31
CA PRO A 26 -22.43 -8.23 3.07
C PRO A 26 -21.55 -6.96 2.95
N THR A 27 -20.55 -6.82 3.82
CA THR A 27 -19.62 -5.67 3.79
C THR A 27 -18.82 -5.63 2.49
N PHE A 28 -18.23 -6.75 2.07
CA PHE A 28 -17.47 -6.80 0.82
C PHE A 28 -18.35 -6.61 -0.42
N TYR A 29 -19.58 -7.08 -0.38
CA TYR A 29 -20.56 -6.85 -1.45
C TYR A 29 -20.89 -5.36 -1.59
N ASP A 30 -21.16 -4.67 -0.48
CA ASP A 30 -21.46 -3.24 -0.47
C ASP A 30 -20.22 -2.41 -0.90
N LEU A 31 -19.01 -2.84 -0.50
CA LEU A 31 -17.75 -2.24 -0.93
C LEU A 31 -17.56 -2.34 -2.45
N LEU A 32 -17.76 -3.52 -3.02
CA LEU A 32 -17.59 -3.74 -4.46
C LEU A 32 -18.58 -2.94 -5.31
N ARG A 33 -19.80 -2.69 -4.79
CA ARG A 33 -20.81 -1.87 -5.48
C ARG A 33 -20.69 -0.38 -5.18
N GLY A 34 -20.07 -0.02 -4.07
CA GLY A 34 -19.92 1.35 -3.58
C GLY A 34 -18.50 1.87 -3.72
N SER A 35 -17.80 1.96 -2.59
CA SER A 35 -16.49 2.63 -2.50
C SER A 35 -15.43 2.06 -3.46
N TRP A 36 -15.37 0.75 -3.65
CA TRP A 36 -14.36 0.13 -4.51
C TRP A 36 -14.66 0.24 -6.02
N SER A 37 -15.85 0.68 -6.41
CA SER A 37 -16.16 1.01 -7.80
C SER A 37 -15.70 2.40 -8.20
N THR A 38 -15.27 3.24 -7.25
CA THR A 38 -14.71 4.55 -7.52
C THR A 38 -13.23 4.45 -7.87
N GLU A 39 -12.74 5.30 -8.79
CA GLU A 39 -11.32 5.35 -9.16
C GLU A 39 -10.39 5.54 -7.95
N GLU A 40 -10.86 6.30 -6.98
CA GLU A 40 -10.13 6.60 -5.76
C GLU A 40 -9.84 5.37 -4.90
N GLN A 41 -10.75 4.38 -4.85
CA GLN A 41 -10.63 3.20 -3.96
C GLN A 41 -10.54 1.87 -4.70
N ALA A 42 -10.32 1.89 -6.01
CA ALA A 42 -10.19 0.69 -6.85
C ALA A 42 -9.03 -0.25 -6.44
N HIS A 43 -8.10 0.23 -5.61
CA HIS A 43 -7.01 -0.58 -5.07
C HIS A 43 -7.45 -1.55 -3.95
N GLY A 44 -8.60 -1.30 -3.30
CA GLY A 44 -9.09 -2.11 -2.18
C GLY A 44 -9.18 -3.61 -2.46
N PRO A 45 -9.84 -4.05 -3.55
CA PRO A 45 -9.90 -5.46 -3.93
C PRO A 45 -8.53 -6.09 -4.17
N ILE A 46 -7.60 -5.33 -4.77
CA ILE A 46 -6.23 -5.80 -5.03
C ILE A 46 -5.50 -6.04 -3.71
N ILE A 47 -5.59 -5.09 -2.76
CA ILE A 47 -4.98 -5.24 -1.44
C ILE A 47 -5.59 -6.43 -0.68
N LEU A 48 -6.90 -6.63 -0.77
CA LEU A 48 -7.54 -7.80 -0.16
C LEU A 48 -6.99 -9.11 -0.72
N VAL A 49 -6.93 -9.25 -2.04
CA VAL A 49 -6.41 -10.45 -2.69
C VAL A 49 -4.94 -10.70 -2.33
N LEU A 50 -4.11 -9.64 -2.36
CA LEU A 50 -2.69 -9.74 -1.97
C LEU A 50 -2.52 -10.08 -0.49
N SER A 51 -3.35 -9.52 0.40
CA SER A 51 -3.34 -9.84 1.83
C SER A 51 -3.70 -11.29 2.09
N LEU A 52 -4.73 -11.81 1.44
CA LEU A 52 -5.14 -13.21 1.54
C LEU A 52 -4.06 -14.14 0.97
N TRP A 53 -3.42 -13.76 -0.12
CA TRP A 53 -2.28 -14.51 -0.67
C TRP A 53 -1.09 -14.52 0.29
N LEU A 54 -0.78 -13.39 0.96
CA LEU A 54 0.27 -13.32 1.98
C LEU A 54 -0.07 -14.20 3.18
N VAL A 55 -1.32 -14.20 3.64
CA VAL A 55 -1.81 -15.11 4.69
C VAL A 55 -1.59 -16.56 4.28
N TYR A 56 -2.01 -16.93 3.07
CA TYR A 56 -1.80 -18.28 2.54
C TYR A 56 -0.32 -18.67 2.48
N ARG A 57 0.53 -17.76 1.98
CA ARG A 57 1.98 -17.98 1.88
C ARG A 57 2.65 -18.19 3.24
N GLN A 58 2.24 -17.44 4.26
CA GLN A 58 2.82 -17.50 5.60
C GLN A 58 2.13 -18.53 6.51
N TRP A 59 1.06 -19.16 6.04
CA TRP A 59 0.30 -20.15 6.79
C TRP A 59 1.13 -21.31 7.33
N PRO A 60 2.01 -21.98 6.53
CA PRO A 60 2.88 -23.04 7.03
C PRO A 60 3.80 -22.59 8.15
N ASP A 61 4.42 -21.41 7.99
CA ASP A 61 5.33 -20.85 9.00
C ASP A 61 4.59 -20.52 10.31
N MET A 62 3.36 -20.01 10.19
CA MET A 62 2.51 -19.78 11.36
C MET A 62 2.20 -21.09 12.10
N MET A 63 1.84 -22.14 11.38
CA MET A 63 1.49 -23.43 11.97
C MET A 63 2.69 -24.12 12.61
N GLU A 64 3.88 -23.99 12.03
CA GLU A 64 5.11 -24.58 12.55
C GLU A 64 5.63 -23.88 13.81
N LYS A 65 5.61 -22.54 13.79
CA LYS A 65 6.17 -21.69 14.87
C LYS A 65 5.20 -21.46 16.03
N SER A 66 3.91 -21.74 15.85
CA SER A 66 2.88 -21.46 16.85
C SER A 66 2.66 -22.63 17.82
N LYS A 67 3.67 -22.93 18.64
CA LYS A 67 3.55 -23.90 19.77
C LYS A 67 3.12 -23.25 21.09
N ASP A 68 2.82 -21.96 21.09
CA ASP A 68 2.46 -21.22 22.28
C ASP A 68 1.02 -21.48 22.72
N ARG A 69 0.80 -21.30 24.04
CA ARG A 69 -0.55 -21.29 24.58
C ARG A 69 -1.33 -20.09 24.07
N PRO A 70 -2.61 -20.26 23.72
CA PRO A 70 -3.45 -19.14 23.32
C PRO A 70 -3.47 -18.05 24.40
N ILE A 71 -3.40 -16.77 23.97
CA ILE A 71 -3.58 -15.63 24.89
C ILE A 71 -5.09 -15.31 24.94
N ALA A 72 -5.82 -16.10 25.73
CA ALA A 72 -7.26 -16.05 25.76
C ALA A 72 -7.82 -14.66 26.16
N LYS A 73 -7.30 -14.05 27.23
CA LYS A 73 -7.85 -12.79 27.75
C LYS A 73 -7.78 -11.66 26.74
N PHE A 74 -6.60 -11.39 26.17
CA PHE A 74 -6.42 -10.30 25.20
C PHE A 74 -7.11 -10.61 23.87
N GLY A 75 -7.10 -11.87 23.44
CA GLY A 75 -7.80 -12.30 22.23
C GLY A 75 -9.31 -12.06 22.32
N TRP A 76 -9.95 -12.35 23.46
CA TRP A 76 -11.38 -12.08 23.67
C TRP A 76 -11.70 -10.59 23.71
N VAL A 77 -10.85 -9.77 24.37
CA VAL A 77 -11.04 -8.31 24.38
C VAL A 77 -10.96 -7.75 22.95
N LEU A 78 -9.97 -8.19 22.16
CA LEU A 78 -9.81 -7.75 20.79
C LEU A 78 -10.96 -8.23 19.89
N LEU A 79 -11.50 -9.44 20.14
CA LEU A 79 -12.67 -9.95 19.43
C LEU A 79 -13.92 -9.10 19.73
N LEU A 80 -14.16 -8.84 21.01
CA LEU A 80 -15.30 -8.01 21.42
C LEU A 80 -15.21 -6.61 20.84
N PHE A 81 -14.02 -6.00 20.89
CA PHE A 81 -13.76 -4.70 20.27
C PHE A 81 -14.04 -4.73 18.76
N GLY A 82 -13.54 -5.75 18.06
CA GLY A 82 -13.79 -5.92 16.62
C GLY A 82 -15.27 -6.07 16.30
N LEU A 83 -16.01 -6.86 17.07
CA LEU A 83 -17.45 -7.02 16.89
C LEU A 83 -18.22 -5.73 17.16
N LEU A 84 -17.85 -4.96 18.19
CA LEU A 84 -18.45 -3.64 18.46
C LEU A 84 -18.19 -2.67 17.31
N LEU A 85 -16.94 -2.65 16.78
CA LEU A 85 -16.59 -1.86 15.60
C LEU A 85 -17.43 -2.26 14.38
N TYR A 86 -17.68 -3.55 14.19
CA TYR A 86 -18.54 -4.04 13.11
C TYR A 86 -19.98 -3.54 13.27
N VAL A 87 -20.55 -3.71 14.46
CA VAL A 87 -21.94 -3.28 14.74
C VAL A 87 -22.10 -1.78 14.54
N VAL A 88 -21.18 -0.98 15.08
CA VAL A 88 -21.20 0.49 14.91
C VAL A 88 -20.99 0.86 13.45
N GLY A 89 -20.00 0.26 12.76
CA GLY A 89 -19.73 0.51 11.35
C GLY A 89 -20.96 0.22 10.48
N ARG A 90 -21.59 -0.93 10.70
CA ARG A 90 -22.77 -1.37 9.96
C ARG A 90 -23.99 -0.51 10.25
N SER A 91 -24.21 -0.15 11.52
CA SER A 91 -25.32 0.70 11.95
C SER A 91 -25.20 2.13 11.41
N GLN A 92 -24.00 2.69 11.39
CA GLN A 92 -23.75 4.07 10.96
C GLN A 92 -23.30 4.19 9.51
N GLN A 93 -23.23 3.07 8.76
CA GLN A 93 -22.74 3.02 7.38
C GLN A 93 -21.31 3.58 7.24
N ILE A 94 -20.45 3.37 8.26
CA ILE A 94 -19.07 3.81 8.27
C ILE A 94 -18.18 2.65 7.82
N THR A 95 -17.89 2.60 6.54
CA THR A 95 -17.11 1.53 5.89
C THR A 95 -15.71 1.34 6.51
N ALA A 96 -15.07 2.43 6.96
CA ALA A 96 -13.79 2.37 7.64
C ALA A 96 -13.85 1.51 8.92
N PHE A 97 -14.93 1.56 9.67
CA PHE A 97 -15.12 0.76 10.88
C PHE A 97 -15.39 -0.71 10.54
N GLU A 98 -16.15 -0.98 9.48
CA GLU A 98 -16.39 -2.35 9.03
C GLU A 98 -15.09 -3.04 8.61
N ILE A 99 -14.22 -2.37 7.83
CA ILE A 99 -12.94 -2.94 7.41
C ILE A 99 -11.96 -3.05 8.61
N SER A 100 -11.93 -2.04 9.48
CA SER A 100 -11.11 -2.11 10.70
C SER A 100 -11.54 -3.27 11.60
N SER A 101 -12.84 -3.54 11.67
CA SER A 101 -13.40 -4.69 12.41
C SER A 101 -12.91 -6.02 11.84
N PHE A 102 -12.87 -6.16 10.51
CA PHE A 102 -12.33 -7.35 9.83
C PHE A 102 -10.89 -7.63 10.25
N ILE A 103 -10.04 -6.59 10.25
CA ILE A 103 -8.64 -6.70 10.65
C ILE A 103 -8.51 -7.11 12.12
N CYS A 104 -9.28 -6.46 13.02
CA CYS A 104 -9.29 -6.79 14.45
C CYS A 104 -9.77 -8.23 14.71
N ILE A 105 -10.83 -8.66 14.04
CA ILE A 105 -11.38 -10.02 14.20
C ILE A 105 -10.39 -11.06 13.66
N MET A 106 -9.75 -10.81 12.51
CA MET A 106 -8.69 -11.70 11.99
C MET A 106 -7.52 -11.83 12.97
N ALA A 107 -7.04 -10.71 13.52
CA ALA A 107 -5.96 -10.71 14.52
C ALA A 107 -6.37 -11.45 15.80
N SER A 108 -7.61 -11.23 16.30
CA SER A 108 -8.14 -11.86 17.50
C SER A 108 -8.27 -13.38 17.33
N VAL A 109 -8.76 -13.85 16.20
CA VAL A 109 -8.89 -15.28 15.90
C VAL A 109 -7.52 -15.96 15.88
N ILE A 110 -6.50 -15.33 15.29
CA ILE A 110 -5.14 -15.86 15.31
C ILE A 110 -4.60 -15.93 16.74
N LEU A 111 -4.83 -14.89 17.55
CA LEU A 111 -4.43 -14.87 18.97
C LEU A 111 -5.12 -15.96 19.79
N LEU A 112 -6.42 -16.14 19.62
CA LEU A 112 -7.22 -17.12 20.34
C LEU A 112 -6.85 -18.56 19.98
N LYS A 113 -6.55 -18.83 18.70
CA LYS A 113 -6.23 -20.19 18.25
C LYS A 113 -4.76 -20.55 18.36
N LYS A 114 -3.85 -19.62 18.14
CA LYS A 114 -2.41 -19.91 17.94
C LYS A 114 -1.46 -19.04 18.78
N GLY A 115 -1.99 -18.01 19.46
CA GLY A 115 -1.22 -17.17 20.37
C GLY A 115 -0.39 -16.07 19.69
N ALA A 116 0.40 -15.35 20.50
CA ALA A 116 1.13 -14.15 20.06
C ALA A 116 2.23 -14.44 19.04
N ARG A 117 2.86 -15.60 19.08
CA ARG A 117 3.90 -15.96 18.09
C ARG A 117 3.30 -16.09 16.70
N ALA A 118 2.10 -16.66 16.59
CA ALA A 118 1.36 -16.74 15.33
C ALA A 118 1.01 -15.36 14.78
N LEU A 119 0.52 -14.45 15.64
CA LEU A 119 0.24 -13.08 15.26
C LEU A 119 1.51 -12.35 14.81
N ARG A 120 2.63 -12.59 15.47
CA ARG A 120 3.93 -12.01 15.09
C ARG A 120 4.44 -12.54 13.74
N VAL A 121 4.14 -13.78 13.37
CA VAL A 121 4.41 -14.30 12.01
C VAL A 121 3.50 -13.64 10.99
N MET A 122 2.22 -13.44 11.34
CA MET A 122 1.20 -12.85 10.48
C MET A 122 1.13 -11.32 10.54
N TRP A 123 2.09 -10.64 11.22
CA TRP A 123 2.04 -9.20 11.43
C TRP A 123 1.95 -8.42 10.10
N PHE A 124 2.72 -8.86 9.08
CA PHE A 124 2.77 -8.13 7.82
C PHE A 124 1.49 -8.26 6.99
N PRO A 125 0.89 -9.45 6.78
CA PRO A 125 -0.43 -9.56 6.14
C PRO A 125 -1.51 -8.71 6.84
N ILE A 126 -1.53 -8.70 8.18
CA ILE A 126 -2.51 -7.92 8.96
C ILE A 126 -2.22 -6.42 8.83
N PHE A 127 -0.97 -6.01 8.93
CA PHE A 127 -0.55 -4.63 8.68
C PHE A 127 -0.92 -4.19 7.24
N PHE A 128 -0.70 -5.06 6.26
CA PHE A 128 -0.98 -4.76 4.86
C PHE A 128 -2.48 -4.53 4.60
N MET A 129 -3.37 -5.19 5.35
CA MET A 129 -4.81 -4.95 5.29
C MET A 129 -5.19 -3.52 5.72
N LEU A 130 -4.37 -2.80 6.49
CA LEU A 130 -4.65 -1.41 6.87
C LEU A 130 -4.76 -0.48 5.66
N PHE A 131 -4.03 -0.77 4.58
CA PHE A 131 -4.12 0.00 3.33
C PHE A 131 -5.47 -0.13 2.60
N MET A 132 -6.32 -1.06 3.03
CA MET A 132 -7.67 -1.24 2.51
C MET A 132 -8.69 -0.30 3.18
N ILE A 133 -8.35 0.32 4.31
CA ILE A 133 -9.28 1.16 5.08
C ILE A 133 -9.52 2.48 4.31
N PRO A 134 -10.77 2.78 3.90
CA PRO A 134 -11.08 4.04 3.26
C PRO A 134 -10.99 5.17 4.29
N LEU A 135 -10.09 6.11 4.05
CA LEU A 135 -9.96 7.29 4.90
C LEU A 135 -11.05 8.31 4.56
N PRO A 136 -11.63 9.01 5.56
CA PRO A 136 -12.55 10.12 5.31
C PRO A 136 -11.92 11.20 4.45
N GLY A 137 -12.67 11.75 3.49
CA GLY A 137 -12.16 12.73 2.51
C GLY A 137 -11.48 13.95 3.13
N THR A 138 -11.97 14.45 4.27
CA THR A 138 -11.35 15.53 5.04
C THR A 138 -9.93 15.18 5.50
N VAL A 139 -9.74 13.95 6.02
CA VAL A 139 -8.42 13.46 6.45
C VAL A 139 -7.49 13.31 5.26
N VAL A 140 -8.01 12.75 4.17
CA VAL A 140 -7.28 12.63 2.89
C VAL A 140 -6.81 14.00 2.43
N THR A 141 -7.68 15.00 2.38
CA THR A 141 -7.35 16.35 1.93
C THR A 141 -6.30 17.00 2.81
N MET A 142 -6.43 16.92 4.15
CA MET A 142 -5.47 17.48 5.08
C MET A 142 -4.07 16.88 4.92
N LEU A 143 -3.98 15.57 4.73
CA LEU A 143 -2.70 14.86 4.57
C LEU A 143 -2.06 15.08 3.20
N THR A 144 -2.88 15.24 2.15
CA THR A 144 -2.38 15.36 0.78
C THR A 144 -2.07 16.77 0.35
N MET A 145 -2.69 17.79 0.96
CA MET A 145 -2.51 19.17 0.54
C MET A 145 -1.04 19.64 0.56
N PRO A 146 -0.24 19.39 1.61
CA PRO A 146 1.18 19.75 1.61
C PRO A 146 1.95 19.08 0.47
N MET A 147 1.63 17.83 0.18
CA MET A 147 2.26 17.09 -0.90
C MET A 147 1.84 17.60 -2.28
N LYS A 148 0.55 17.89 -2.48
CA LYS A 148 0.05 18.51 -3.73
C LYS A 148 0.72 19.85 -3.99
N MET A 149 0.89 20.68 -2.95
CA MET A 149 1.64 21.93 -3.02
C MET A 149 3.11 21.72 -3.41
N ALA A 150 3.77 20.73 -2.82
CA ALA A 150 5.16 20.40 -3.13
C ALA A 150 5.32 19.88 -4.57
N VAL A 151 4.45 18.97 -5.01
CA VAL A 151 4.43 18.47 -6.40
C VAL A 151 4.23 19.61 -7.39
N SER A 152 3.26 20.51 -7.14
CA SER A 152 3.01 21.68 -7.99
C SER A 152 4.25 22.58 -8.08
N ALA A 153 4.91 22.86 -6.95
CA ALA A 153 6.10 23.70 -6.90
C ALA A 153 7.27 23.08 -7.68
N VAL A 154 7.52 21.79 -7.49
CA VAL A 154 8.61 21.09 -8.21
C VAL A 154 8.31 21.01 -9.70
N THR A 155 7.06 20.73 -10.08
CA THR A 155 6.65 20.68 -11.49
C THR A 155 6.83 22.04 -12.16
N GLU A 156 6.36 23.12 -11.54
CA GLU A 156 6.56 24.49 -12.03
C GLU A 156 8.05 24.78 -12.25
N GLN A 157 8.87 24.52 -11.22
CA GLN A 157 10.31 24.81 -11.27
C GLN A 157 11.02 24.04 -12.37
N VAL A 158 10.72 22.74 -12.51
CA VAL A 158 11.33 21.88 -13.55
C VAL A 158 10.94 22.37 -14.94
N LEU A 159 9.65 22.58 -15.20
CA LEU A 159 9.19 23.03 -16.52
C LEU A 159 9.67 24.45 -16.85
N PHE A 160 9.77 25.33 -15.86
CA PHE A 160 10.35 26.67 -16.02
C PHE A 160 11.81 26.60 -16.46
N TRP A 161 12.63 25.71 -15.89
CA TRP A 161 14.03 25.50 -16.31
C TRP A 161 14.15 25.02 -17.76
N PHE A 162 13.14 24.29 -18.25
CA PHE A 162 13.08 23.88 -19.66
C PHE A 162 12.47 24.94 -20.60
N GLY A 163 12.17 26.14 -20.09
CA GLY A 163 11.69 27.28 -20.87
C GLY A 163 10.20 27.26 -21.20
N TYR A 164 9.41 26.47 -20.49
CA TYR A 164 7.94 26.47 -20.67
C TYR A 164 7.30 27.70 -19.98
N PRO A 165 6.24 28.30 -20.61
CA PRO A 165 5.48 29.39 -20.02
C PRO A 165 4.53 28.87 -18.93
N ILE A 166 5.07 28.56 -17.77
CA ILE A 166 4.33 27.99 -16.66
C ILE A 166 4.32 28.93 -15.46
N ALA A 167 3.16 29.01 -14.79
CA ALA A 167 2.98 29.69 -13.51
C ALA A 167 2.13 28.85 -12.56
N ARG A 168 2.29 29.07 -11.27
CA ARG A 168 1.57 28.32 -10.23
C ARG A 168 0.79 29.26 -9.31
N ASN A 169 -0.45 28.88 -9.01
CA ASN A 169 -1.23 29.49 -7.94
C ASN A 169 -1.74 28.39 -7.00
N GLY A 170 -1.02 28.17 -5.89
CA GLY A 170 -1.32 27.07 -4.98
C GLY A 170 -1.12 25.71 -5.63
N VAL A 171 -2.20 24.97 -5.82
CA VAL A 171 -2.25 23.65 -6.48
C VAL A 171 -2.77 23.73 -7.93
N ILE A 172 -2.90 24.95 -8.48
CA ILE A 172 -3.28 25.17 -9.87
C ILE A 172 -2.03 25.53 -10.66
N LEU A 173 -1.73 24.76 -11.71
CA LEU A 173 -0.70 25.05 -12.70
C LEU A 173 -1.33 25.71 -13.92
N GLN A 174 -0.76 26.82 -14.35
CA GLN A 174 -1.14 27.49 -15.58
C GLN A 174 0.00 27.35 -16.58
N ILE A 175 -0.28 26.74 -17.74
CA ILE A 175 0.68 26.56 -18.81
C ILE A 175 0.10 27.09 -20.12
N GLY A 176 0.71 28.15 -20.66
CA GLY A 176 0.14 28.86 -21.82
C GLY A 176 -1.27 29.34 -21.51
N GLN A 177 -2.24 28.88 -22.31
CA GLN A 177 -3.67 29.20 -22.15
C GLN A 177 -4.45 28.23 -21.25
N TYR A 178 -3.82 27.16 -20.78
CA TYR A 178 -4.49 26.08 -20.03
C TYR A 178 -4.25 26.21 -18.54
N GLN A 179 -5.27 25.81 -17.77
CA GLN A 179 -5.20 25.71 -16.32
C GLN A 179 -5.44 24.24 -15.89
N LEU A 180 -4.53 23.72 -15.10
CA LEU A 180 -4.57 22.35 -14.61
C LEU A 180 -4.68 22.37 -13.10
N LEU A 181 -5.73 21.76 -12.56
CA LEU A 181 -5.85 21.55 -11.13
C LEU A 181 -5.01 20.31 -10.75
N VAL A 182 -3.85 20.54 -10.16
CA VAL A 182 -2.96 19.44 -9.71
C VAL A 182 -3.67 18.52 -8.72
N ALA A 183 -4.69 19.03 -8.01
CA ALA A 183 -5.51 18.21 -7.13
C ALA A 183 -6.20 17.04 -7.85
N ASP A 184 -6.64 17.24 -9.09
CA ASP A 184 -7.24 16.19 -9.92
C ASP A 184 -6.17 15.34 -10.62
N ALA A 185 -5.06 15.98 -11.00
CA ALA A 185 -3.92 15.33 -11.62
C ALA A 185 -3.12 14.44 -10.62
N CYS A 186 -2.98 14.88 -9.40
CA CYS A 186 -2.48 14.05 -8.31
C CYS A 186 -3.64 13.18 -7.83
N ALA A 187 -3.94 12.10 -8.53
CA ALA A 187 -4.91 11.12 -8.04
C ALA A 187 -4.58 10.78 -6.58
N GLY A 188 -5.31 11.36 -5.69
CA GLY A 188 -5.30 11.38 -4.25
C GLY A 188 -4.22 10.62 -3.46
N LEU A 189 -4.26 10.78 -2.15
CA LEU A 189 -3.49 10.00 -1.17
C LEU A 189 -3.52 8.49 -1.49
N GLN A 190 -4.59 8.03 -2.09
CA GLN A 190 -4.83 6.62 -2.33
C GLN A 190 -3.90 6.00 -3.37
N THR A 191 -3.53 6.73 -4.42
CA THR A 191 -2.51 6.23 -5.38
C THR A 191 -1.12 6.20 -4.76
N LEU A 192 -0.80 7.14 -3.87
CA LEU A 192 0.44 7.08 -3.10
C LEU A 192 0.43 5.92 -2.13
N LEU A 193 -0.67 5.75 -1.36
CA LEU A 193 -0.83 4.61 -0.46
C LEU A 193 -0.76 3.28 -1.24
N THR A 194 -1.30 3.25 -2.46
CA THR A 194 -1.18 2.07 -3.33
C THR A 194 0.27 1.80 -3.73
N LEU A 195 1.02 2.84 -4.12
CA LEU A 195 2.44 2.71 -4.44
C LEU A 195 3.28 2.34 -3.24
N GLU A 196 3.01 2.93 -2.08
CA GLU A 196 3.68 2.59 -0.82
C GLU A 196 3.36 1.15 -0.42
N SER A 197 2.10 0.73 -0.53
CA SER A 197 1.71 -0.65 -0.26
C SER A 197 2.39 -1.64 -1.21
N LEU A 198 2.47 -1.31 -2.51
CA LEU A 198 3.16 -2.14 -3.50
C LEU A 198 4.66 -2.24 -3.21
N GLY A 199 5.31 -1.13 -2.84
CA GLY A 199 6.72 -1.12 -2.44
C GLY A 199 6.98 -1.96 -1.20
N LEU A 200 6.13 -1.86 -0.19
CA LEU A 200 6.20 -2.69 1.03
C LEU A 200 5.91 -4.17 0.73
N PHE A 201 4.95 -4.44 -0.16
CA PHE A 201 4.68 -5.80 -0.64
C PHE A 201 5.91 -6.40 -1.35
N TYR A 202 6.53 -5.64 -2.26
CA TYR A 202 7.77 -6.03 -2.94
C TYR A 202 8.86 -6.39 -1.93
N LEU A 203 9.13 -5.54 -0.94
CA LEU A 203 10.11 -5.80 0.12
C LEU A 203 9.81 -7.08 0.91
N ASN A 204 8.55 -7.35 1.23
CA ASN A 204 8.16 -8.55 1.95
C ASN A 204 8.33 -9.83 1.12
N VAL A 205 8.06 -9.75 -0.18
CA VAL A 205 8.14 -10.90 -1.09
C VAL A 205 9.59 -11.25 -1.42
N VAL A 206 10.41 -10.24 -1.75
CA VAL A 206 11.79 -10.45 -2.22
C VAL A 206 12.74 -10.80 -1.08
N ARG A 207 12.49 -10.32 0.14
CA ARG A 207 13.26 -10.61 1.37
C ARG A 207 14.77 -10.65 1.13
N HIS A 208 15.38 -9.49 0.96
CA HIS A 208 16.83 -9.41 0.86
C HIS A 208 17.51 -9.82 2.18
N THR A 209 18.65 -10.46 2.07
CA THR A 209 19.47 -10.86 3.22
C THR A 209 20.07 -9.67 3.98
N SER A 210 20.23 -8.53 3.31
CA SER A 210 20.80 -7.31 3.90
C SER A 210 19.71 -6.45 4.54
N SER A 211 19.75 -6.31 5.86
CA SER A 211 18.85 -5.42 6.63
C SER A 211 19.00 -3.96 6.19
N PHE A 212 20.22 -3.52 5.86
CA PHE A 212 20.47 -2.17 5.35
C PHE A 212 19.66 -1.89 4.07
N ARG A 213 19.68 -2.83 3.11
CA ARG A 213 18.95 -2.70 1.84
C ARG A 213 17.44 -2.63 2.07
N ASN A 214 16.90 -3.46 2.97
CA ASN A 214 15.47 -3.47 3.28
C ASN A 214 15.03 -2.15 3.94
N ILE A 215 15.80 -1.65 4.91
CA ILE A 215 15.49 -0.37 5.59
C ILE A 215 15.63 0.79 4.63
N ALA A 216 16.71 0.83 3.83
CA ALA A 216 16.93 1.90 2.86
C ALA A 216 15.82 1.95 1.81
N LEU A 217 15.41 0.79 1.26
CA LEU A 217 14.26 0.73 0.34
C LEU A 217 12.97 1.18 1.00
N ALA A 218 12.67 0.72 2.23
CA ALA A 218 11.47 1.12 2.94
C ALA A 218 11.39 2.65 3.13
N LEU A 219 12.53 3.29 3.48
CA LEU A 219 12.61 4.75 3.62
C LEU A 219 12.50 5.48 2.27
N LEU A 220 13.01 4.87 1.20
CA LEU A 220 13.02 5.47 -0.13
C LEU A 220 11.69 5.32 -0.89
N ILE A 221 10.76 4.47 -0.42
CA ILE A 221 9.44 4.32 -1.05
C ILE A 221 8.72 5.66 -1.10
N VAL A 222 8.72 6.45 -0.01
CA VAL A 222 8.05 7.77 0.04
C VAL A 222 8.63 8.76 -0.97
N PRO A 223 9.94 9.02 -1.02
CA PRO A 223 10.50 9.92 -2.04
C PRO A 223 10.38 9.36 -3.47
N ILE A 224 10.39 8.04 -3.67
CA ILE A 224 10.12 7.42 -4.99
C ILE A 224 8.70 7.72 -5.44
N SER A 225 7.72 7.52 -4.55
CA SER A 225 6.31 7.82 -4.83
C SER A 225 6.09 9.30 -5.14
N PHE A 226 6.76 10.19 -4.40
CA PHE A 226 6.76 11.62 -4.68
C PHE A 226 7.33 11.95 -6.06
N ALA A 227 8.51 11.41 -6.42
CA ALA A 227 9.14 11.62 -7.71
C ALA A 227 8.28 11.08 -8.87
N ALA A 228 7.70 9.89 -8.72
CA ALA A 228 6.81 9.31 -9.70
C ALA A 228 5.56 10.21 -9.94
N ASN A 229 5.04 10.80 -8.87
CA ASN A 229 3.90 11.71 -8.97
C ASN A 229 4.27 13.04 -9.65
N VAL A 230 5.46 13.59 -9.38
CA VAL A 230 5.99 14.76 -10.11
C VAL A 230 6.09 14.47 -11.60
N ILE A 231 6.67 13.32 -11.99
CA ILE A 231 6.81 12.90 -13.40
C ILE A 231 5.41 12.77 -14.05
N ARG A 232 4.45 12.21 -13.36
CA ARG A 232 3.06 12.11 -13.82
C ARG A 232 2.47 13.49 -14.11
N VAL A 233 2.61 14.45 -13.18
CA VAL A 233 2.07 15.80 -13.34
C VAL A 233 2.78 16.54 -14.47
N ILE A 234 4.10 16.41 -14.59
CA ILE A 234 4.87 16.95 -15.73
C ILE A 234 4.33 16.39 -17.05
N THR A 235 4.15 15.06 -17.12
CA THR A 235 3.64 14.40 -18.33
C THR A 235 2.25 14.92 -18.71
N LEU A 236 1.33 15.02 -17.73
CA LEU A 236 0.00 15.55 -17.95
C LEU A 236 0.06 17.01 -18.43
N THR A 237 0.88 17.83 -17.78
CA THR A 237 1.04 19.26 -18.14
C THR A 237 1.53 19.42 -19.57
N LEU A 238 2.52 18.59 -19.99
CA LEU A 238 3.03 18.60 -21.35
C LEU A 238 2.00 18.06 -22.39
N VAL A 239 1.28 17.00 -22.05
CA VAL A 239 0.17 16.49 -22.89
C VAL A 239 -0.87 17.57 -23.11
N THR A 240 -1.30 18.26 -22.05
CA THR A 240 -2.27 19.37 -22.17
C THR A 240 -1.70 20.53 -22.99
N TYR A 241 -0.44 20.88 -22.80
CA TYR A 241 0.19 21.98 -23.53
C TYR A 241 0.27 21.73 -25.04
N TYR A 242 0.69 20.50 -25.45
CA TYR A 242 0.88 20.17 -26.87
C TYR A 242 -0.36 19.65 -27.58
N LEU A 243 -1.23 18.91 -26.90
CA LEU A 243 -2.36 18.22 -27.49
C LEU A 243 -3.73 18.82 -27.09
N GLY A 244 -3.70 19.81 -26.19
CA GLY A 244 -4.89 20.52 -25.74
C GLY A 244 -5.60 19.88 -24.53
N ASP A 245 -6.58 20.62 -24.00
CA ASP A 245 -7.28 20.22 -22.76
C ASP A 245 -8.05 18.91 -22.90
N ALA A 246 -8.69 18.66 -24.03
CA ALA A 246 -9.43 17.41 -24.28
C ALA A 246 -8.50 16.17 -24.21
N ALA A 247 -7.27 16.28 -24.72
CA ALA A 247 -6.26 15.23 -24.64
C ALA A 247 -5.74 15.07 -23.19
N GLY A 248 -5.56 16.18 -22.47
CA GLY A 248 -5.18 16.18 -21.07
C GLY A 248 -6.21 15.48 -20.18
N GLN A 249 -7.50 15.78 -20.38
CA GLN A 249 -8.60 15.14 -19.65
C GLN A 249 -8.72 13.65 -19.99
N GLY A 250 -8.60 13.27 -21.26
CA GLY A 250 -8.59 11.87 -21.69
C GLY A 250 -7.39 11.09 -21.12
N PHE A 251 -6.20 11.71 -21.09
CA PHE A 251 -5.00 11.14 -20.49
C PHE A 251 -5.18 10.96 -18.97
N LEU A 252 -5.77 11.93 -18.29
CA LEU A 252 -6.03 11.88 -16.85
C LEU A 252 -6.89 10.66 -16.50
N HIS A 253 -7.97 10.41 -17.25
CA HIS A 253 -8.91 9.32 -17.00
C HIS A 253 -8.36 7.92 -17.31
N GLY A 254 -7.61 7.76 -18.37
CA GLY A 254 -7.22 6.43 -18.85
C GLY A 254 -5.75 6.04 -18.61
N PHE A 255 -4.83 6.99 -18.64
CA PHE A 255 -3.41 6.70 -18.78
C PHE A 255 -2.52 7.15 -17.59
N ALA A 256 -2.96 8.18 -16.87
CA ALA A 256 -2.15 8.80 -15.83
C ALA A 256 -1.78 7.83 -14.68
N GLY A 257 -2.69 6.90 -14.33
CA GLY A 257 -2.42 5.85 -13.36
C GLY A 257 -1.35 4.87 -13.82
N MET A 258 -1.37 4.50 -15.10
CA MET A 258 -0.38 3.60 -15.68
C MET A 258 1.02 4.23 -15.73
N VAL A 259 1.13 5.51 -16.12
CA VAL A 259 2.40 6.25 -16.11
C VAL A 259 2.98 6.29 -14.69
N LEU A 260 2.16 6.62 -13.70
CA LEU A 260 2.58 6.62 -12.30
C LEU A 260 3.10 5.25 -11.86
N PHE A 261 2.36 4.19 -12.15
CA PHE A 261 2.71 2.82 -11.76
C PHE A 261 4.02 2.35 -12.41
N ILE A 262 4.16 2.53 -13.73
CA ILE A 262 5.37 2.14 -14.47
C ILE A 262 6.58 2.93 -13.97
N THR A 263 6.41 4.23 -13.77
CA THR A 263 7.49 5.10 -13.28
C THR A 263 7.93 4.68 -11.87
N ALA A 264 6.99 4.48 -10.96
CA ALA A 264 7.31 4.07 -9.59
C ALA A 264 7.98 2.69 -9.55
N LEU A 265 7.46 1.72 -10.30
CA LEU A 265 8.06 0.38 -10.38
C LEU A 265 9.48 0.45 -10.96
N SER A 266 9.68 1.22 -12.01
CA SER A 266 11.00 1.42 -12.63
C SER A 266 12.00 2.05 -11.65
N LEU A 267 11.56 3.07 -10.90
CA LEU A 267 12.38 3.72 -9.88
C LEU A 267 12.72 2.76 -8.72
N ILE A 268 11.75 1.98 -8.25
CA ILE A 268 11.96 0.98 -7.19
C ILE A 268 13.02 -0.04 -7.64
N LEU A 269 12.88 -0.59 -8.85
CA LEU A 269 13.81 -1.58 -9.39
C LEU A 269 15.21 -0.99 -9.64
N ALA A 270 15.29 0.25 -10.14
CA ALA A 270 16.56 0.94 -10.37
C ALA A 270 17.29 1.19 -9.04
N ILE A 271 16.58 1.71 -8.04
CA ILE A 271 17.17 1.98 -6.71
C ILE A 271 17.53 0.67 -6.01
N ASP A 272 16.71 -0.37 -6.10
CA ASP A 272 17.04 -1.68 -5.55
C ASP A 272 18.30 -2.27 -6.16
N SER A 273 18.47 -2.17 -7.50
CA SER A 273 19.67 -2.59 -8.21
C SER A 273 20.90 -1.79 -7.78
N LEU A 274 20.75 -0.47 -7.60
CA LEU A 274 21.82 0.41 -7.12
C LEU A 274 22.25 0.04 -5.69
N LEU A 275 21.31 -0.18 -4.80
CA LEU A 275 21.56 -0.60 -3.43
C LEU A 275 22.27 -1.97 -3.39
N GLN A 276 21.86 -2.90 -4.25
CA GLN A 276 22.52 -4.19 -4.40
C GLN A 276 23.99 -4.02 -4.82
N TYR A 277 24.25 -3.19 -5.82
CA TYR A 277 25.61 -2.89 -6.26
C TYR A 277 26.47 -2.32 -5.13
N ILE A 278 25.92 -1.37 -4.35
CA ILE A 278 26.61 -0.76 -3.20
C ILE A 278 26.94 -1.81 -2.13
N VAL A 279 25.97 -2.66 -1.77
CA VAL A 279 26.15 -3.71 -0.75
C VAL A 279 27.23 -4.71 -1.18
N VAL A 280 27.18 -5.19 -2.44
CA VAL A 280 28.18 -6.12 -2.98
C VAL A 280 29.57 -5.49 -3.02
N LYS A 281 29.68 -4.23 -3.43
CA LYS A 281 30.96 -3.50 -3.46
C LYS A 281 31.56 -3.31 -2.07
N ARG A 282 30.74 -3.00 -1.06
CA ARG A 282 31.17 -2.89 0.35
C ARG A 282 31.64 -4.24 0.89
N ALA A 283 30.92 -5.32 0.62
CA ALA A 283 31.32 -6.67 1.04
C ALA A 283 32.66 -7.11 0.43
N LYS A 284 32.90 -6.83 -0.86
CA LYS A 284 34.17 -7.11 -1.53
C LYS A 284 35.33 -6.32 -0.92
N ARG A 285 35.15 -5.04 -0.60
CA ARG A 285 36.17 -4.21 0.05
C ARG A 285 36.52 -4.73 1.45
N ALA A 286 35.52 -5.06 2.27
CA ALA A 286 35.75 -5.61 3.61
C ALA A 286 36.51 -6.96 3.57
N SER A 287 36.26 -7.81 2.56
CA SER A 287 36.98 -9.06 2.36
C SER A 287 38.46 -8.82 1.93
N SER A 288 38.71 -7.82 1.08
CA SER A 288 40.05 -7.44 0.62
C SER A 288 40.90 -6.87 1.78
N ASP A 289 40.30 -6.00 2.63
CA ASP A 289 41.00 -5.41 3.78
C ASP A 289 41.36 -6.44 4.85
N ASN A 290 40.55 -7.49 5.01
CA ASN A 290 40.86 -8.59 5.93
C ASN A 290 41.98 -9.52 5.41
N MET A 291 42.13 -9.68 4.09
CA MET A 291 43.23 -10.45 3.49
C MET A 291 44.57 -9.72 3.55
N VAL A 292 44.57 -8.39 3.58
CA VAL A 292 45.79 -7.57 3.68
C VAL A 292 46.31 -7.50 5.13
N LYS A 293 45.50 -7.83 6.10
CA LYS A 293 45.87 -7.82 7.54
C LYS A 293 46.32 -9.19 8.10
N LEU A 294 46.28 -10.24 7.29
CA LEU A 294 46.83 -11.57 7.57
C LEU A 294 48.19 -11.74 6.86
#